data_5c6267d39c22ead8761486d25f73a2e8
#
_entry.id   5c6267d39c22ead8761486d25f73a2e8
#
_cell.length_a   1.000
_cell.length_b   1.000
_cell.length_c   1.000
_cell.angle_alpha   90.00
_cell.angle_beta   90.00
_cell.angle_gamma   90.00
#
_symmetry.space_group_name_H-M   'P 1'
#
loop_
_entity.id
_entity.type
_entity.pdbx_description
1 polymer ?
#
loop_
_entity_poly.entity_id
_entity_poly.type
_entity_poly.pdbx_seq_one_letter_code
_entity_poly.pdbx_strand_id
1 'polypeptide(L)'
;VLLLRDSPQGIEVLMTRRSLTASFAPGAYVFPGGGIDPLDAASHAQALRRPTQSDQHLTQAIAAIRESFEELGILLACRADQSMATAQDIAKLDRSQPFAAQCAALGLQLAAHQVYVLAHWITDRDLPKRFDVPFLVARMPEDQTPVADESEQFEPEWIRPAEALQRHEAGQFFIIFPTIRTLQRLAPFATVQAVLDACAVNDEPLWTSCPRAGWLAGKEARYMEHESPFGELALTCPDGQIVHHLDWQSDHPVALLKNVHRLTALNPGVMTGPGTNTYWVGDPHSGFIVIDPGPADPDHLEKIWRSTGGQIRM
;
A
#
# COMPACT_ATOMS: atom_id res chain seq x y z
N VAL A 1 3.60 -7.26 -9.07
CA VAL A 1 3.74 -8.60 -8.45
C VAL A 1 5.02 -8.67 -7.61
N LEU A 2 4.95 -9.32 -6.44
CA LEU A 2 6.09 -9.63 -5.60
C LEU A 2 6.62 -11.00 -6.01
N LEU A 3 7.75 -11.04 -6.68
CA LEU A 3 8.47 -12.28 -6.93
C LEU A 3 9.37 -12.56 -5.73
N LEU A 4 9.18 -13.71 -5.09
CA LEU A 4 9.89 -14.10 -3.88
C LEU A 4 10.78 -15.32 -4.13
N ARG A 5 11.95 -15.35 -3.49
CA ARG A 5 12.80 -16.52 -3.39
C ARG A 5 13.30 -16.76 -1.97
N ASP A 6 13.58 -18.00 -1.65
CA ASP A 6 14.25 -18.33 -0.39
C ASP A 6 15.78 -18.14 -0.53
N SER A 7 16.39 -17.58 0.50
CA SER A 7 17.85 -17.45 0.63
C SER A 7 18.31 -18.01 1.99
N PRO A 8 19.62 -18.27 2.17
CA PRO A 8 20.14 -18.71 3.47
C PRO A 8 19.86 -17.73 4.63
N GLN A 9 19.56 -16.45 4.32
CA GLN A 9 19.29 -15.42 5.32
C GLN A 9 17.79 -15.10 5.44
N GLY A 10 16.91 -15.85 4.79
CA GLY A 10 15.46 -15.65 4.78
C GLY A 10 14.92 -15.32 3.39
N ILE A 11 13.70 -14.85 3.33
CA ILE A 11 13.07 -14.49 2.04
C ILE A 11 13.70 -13.24 1.44
N GLU A 12 13.83 -13.25 0.12
CA GLU A 12 14.18 -12.08 -0.70
C GLU A 12 13.04 -11.78 -1.66
N VAL A 13 12.83 -10.50 -1.92
CA VAL A 13 11.88 -9.99 -2.91
C VAL A 13 12.61 -9.29 -4.03
N LEU A 14 12.16 -9.51 -5.26
CA LEU A 14 12.68 -8.79 -6.41
C LEU A 14 12.07 -7.39 -6.46
N MET A 15 12.93 -6.39 -6.51
CA MET A 15 12.55 -5.00 -6.68
C MET A 15 13.29 -4.39 -7.86
N THR A 16 12.68 -3.41 -8.50
CA THR A 16 13.25 -2.68 -9.63
C THR A 16 13.16 -1.18 -9.38
N ARG A 17 14.11 -0.42 -9.91
CA ARG A 17 14.08 1.03 -9.82
C ARG A 17 13.32 1.62 -10.99
N ARG A 18 12.33 2.48 -10.71
CA ARG A 18 11.60 3.20 -11.74
C ARG A 18 12.47 4.24 -12.42
N SER A 19 12.16 4.52 -13.69
CA SER A 19 12.77 5.63 -14.41
C SER A 19 12.72 6.94 -13.61
N LEU A 20 13.79 7.72 -13.65
CA LEU A 20 13.84 9.07 -13.07
C LEU A 20 12.86 10.05 -13.75
N THR A 21 12.37 9.72 -14.94
CA THR A 21 11.39 10.50 -15.69
C THR A 21 9.94 9.98 -15.51
N ALA A 22 9.73 8.95 -14.68
CA ALA A 22 8.41 8.41 -14.44
C ALA A 22 7.47 9.47 -13.83
N SER A 23 6.22 9.49 -14.28
CA SER A 23 5.21 10.46 -13.81
C SER A 23 4.75 10.24 -12.37
N PHE A 24 4.98 9.05 -11.81
CA PHE A 24 4.67 8.70 -10.44
C PHE A 24 5.88 8.03 -9.78
N ALA A 25 6.27 8.50 -8.59
CA ALA A 25 7.38 8.00 -7.79
C ALA A 25 8.69 7.78 -8.60
N PRO A 26 9.22 8.81 -9.30
CA PRO A 26 10.45 8.67 -10.08
C PRO A 26 11.62 8.23 -9.21
N GLY A 27 12.39 7.24 -9.69
CA GLY A 27 13.54 6.69 -8.99
C GLY A 27 13.23 5.82 -7.77
N ALA A 28 11.94 5.59 -7.45
CA ALA A 28 11.58 4.68 -6.37
C ALA A 28 11.80 3.22 -6.77
N TYR A 29 12.23 2.42 -5.80
CA TYR A 29 12.19 0.98 -5.94
C TYR A 29 10.77 0.46 -5.71
N VAL A 30 10.30 -0.36 -6.63
CA VAL A 30 8.94 -0.88 -6.69
C VAL A 30 8.95 -2.39 -6.98
N PHE A 31 7.82 -3.02 -6.77
CA PHE A 31 7.57 -4.36 -7.29
C PHE A 31 7.18 -4.26 -8.77
N PRO A 32 7.63 -5.17 -9.63
CA PRO A 32 7.23 -5.21 -11.05
C PRO A 32 5.72 -5.21 -11.23
N GLY A 33 5.22 -4.57 -12.27
CA GLY A 33 3.81 -4.60 -12.61
C GLY A 33 3.27 -3.31 -13.22
N GLY A 34 2.15 -3.46 -13.93
CA GLY A 34 1.44 -2.41 -14.64
C GLY A 34 -0.06 -2.59 -14.60
N GLY A 35 -0.74 -2.04 -15.60
CA GLY A 35 -2.20 -2.10 -15.72
C GLY A 35 -2.72 -3.41 -16.28
N ILE A 36 -4.00 -3.69 -16.04
CA ILE A 36 -4.70 -4.79 -16.69
C ILE A 36 -4.98 -4.40 -18.15
N ASP A 37 -4.64 -5.30 -19.08
CA ASP A 37 -4.97 -5.18 -20.50
C ASP A 37 -6.22 -6.02 -20.82
N PRO A 38 -7.08 -5.62 -21.75
CA PRO A 38 -8.21 -6.43 -22.23
C PRO A 38 -7.83 -7.85 -22.66
N LEU A 39 -6.61 -8.05 -23.18
CA LEU A 39 -6.10 -9.37 -23.55
C LEU A 39 -5.84 -10.28 -22.35
N ASP A 40 -5.64 -9.73 -21.15
CA ASP A 40 -5.46 -10.53 -19.94
C ASP A 40 -6.73 -11.32 -19.61
N ALA A 41 -7.91 -10.67 -19.69
CA ALA A 41 -9.19 -11.34 -19.52
C ALA A 41 -9.50 -12.33 -20.68
N ALA A 42 -9.11 -12.02 -21.90
CA ALA A 42 -9.27 -12.91 -23.05
C ALA A 42 -8.37 -14.15 -22.99
N SER A 43 -7.35 -14.16 -22.13
CA SER A 43 -6.34 -15.23 -22.02
C SER A 43 -6.68 -16.30 -20.94
N HIS A 44 -7.87 -16.27 -20.34
CA HIS A 44 -8.28 -17.23 -19.31
C HIS A 44 -8.13 -18.69 -19.74
N ALA A 45 -8.44 -19.01 -21.01
CA ALA A 45 -8.34 -20.36 -21.54
C ALA A 45 -6.89 -20.89 -21.65
N GLN A 46 -5.89 -20.00 -21.64
CA GLN A 46 -4.47 -20.33 -21.68
C GLN A 46 -3.85 -20.42 -20.27
N ALA A 47 -4.64 -20.19 -19.22
CA ALA A 47 -4.14 -20.17 -17.87
C ALA A 47 -4.66 -21.33 -17.02
N LEU A 48 -3.81 -21.87 -16.18
CA LEU A 48 -4.19 -22.74 -15.08
C LEU A 48 -4.73 -21.89 -13.93
N ARG A 49 -5.86 -22.31 -13.34
CA ARG A 49 -6.48 -21.60 -12.22
C ARG A 49 -6.75 -22.52 -11.04
N ARG A 50 -6.75 -21.97 -9.83
CA ARG A 50 -7.23 -22.66 -8.64
C ARG A 50 -8.77 -22.77 -8.67
N PRO A 51 -9.37 -23.82 -8.08
CA PRO A 51 -10.83 -23.93 -8.01
C PRO A 51 -11.53 -22.74 -7.33
N THR A 52 -10.86 -22.10 -6.36
CA THR A 52 -11.35 -20.94 -5.59
C THR A 52 -11.07 -19.59 -6.25
N GLN A 53 -10.21 -19.55 -7.26
CA GLN A 53 -9.79 -18.31 -7.90
C GLN A 53 -10.89 -17.70 -8.75
N SER A 54 -11.35 -16.51 -8.41
CA SER A 54 -12.35 -15.76 -9.17
C SER A 54 -11.83 -15.34 -10.56
N ASP A 55 -12.72 -14.99 -11.48
CA ASP A 55 -12.34 -14.48 -12.80
C ASP A 55 -11.55 -13.17 -12.68
N GLN A 56 -11.86 -12.33 -11.70
CA GLN A 56 -11.13 -11.12 -11.42
C GLN A 56 -9.68 -11.43 -10.99
N HIS A 57 -9.49 -12.33 -10.01
CA HIS A 57 -8.16 -12.73 -9.55
C HIS A 57 -7.37 -13.47 -10.64
N LEU A 58 -8.05 -14.22 -11.51
CA LEU A 58 -7.42 -14.85 -12.67
C LEU A 58 -6.89 -13.81 -13.66
N THR A 59 -7.71 -12.81 -14.02
CA THR A 59 -7.29 -11.70 -14.88
C THR A 59 -6.10 -10.95 -14.27
N GLN A 60 -6.15 -10.62 -12.98
CA GLN A 60 -5.05 -9.96 -12.26
C GLN A 60 -3.77 -10.79 -12.25
N ALA A 61 -3.88 -12.11 -12.06
CA ALA A 61 -2.74 -13.02 -12.10
C ALA A 61 -2.12 -13.08 -13.51
N ILE A 62 -2.93 -13.11 -14.56
CA ILE A 62 -2.46 -13.08 -15.95
C ILE A 62 -1.76 -11.76 -16.25
N ALA A 63 -2.32 -10.61 -15.84
CA ALA A 63 -1.68 -9.30 -15.95
C ALA A 63 -0.31 -9.30 -15.25
N ALA A 64 -0.23 -9.85 -14.03
CA ALA A 64 1.04 -9.92 -13.30
C ALA A 64 2.09 -10.80 -14.01
N ILE A 65 1.66 -11.90 -14.64
CA ILE A 65 2.55 -12.78 -15.43
C ILE A 65 3.03 -12.02 -16.68
N ARG A 66 2.14 -11.31 -17.38
CA ARG A 66 2.48 -10.51 -18.55
C ARG A 66 3.51 -9.42 -18.20
N GLU A 67 3.24 -8.62 -17.20
CA GLU A 67 4.12 -7.54 -16.76
C GLU A 67 5.49 -8.06 -16.32
N SER A 68 5.53 -9.18 -15.58
CA SER A 68 6.81 -9.80 -15.19
C SER A 68 7.62 -10.23 -16.40
N PHE A 69 6.95 -10.71 -17.47
CA PHE A 69 7.62 -11.11 -18.69
C PHE A 69 8.08 -9.90 -19.51
N GLU A 70 7.21 -8.91 -19.72
CA GLU A 70 7.51 -7.72 -20.50
C GLU A 70 8.62 -6.88 -19.85
N GLU A 71 8.54 -6.63 -18.54
CA GLU A 71 9.49 -5.76 -17.82
C GLU A 71 10.82 -6.49 -17.49
N LEU A 72 10.77 -7.78 -17.11
CA LEU A 72 11.93 -8.48 -16.54
C LEU A 72 12.32 -9.79 -17.24
N GLY A 73 11.55 -10.21 -18.24
CA GLY A 73 11.78 -11.51 -18.88
C GLY A 73 11.51 -12.70 -17.98
N ILE A 74 10.76 -12.55 -16.90
CA ILE A 74 10.37 -13.62 -16.00
C ILE A 74 9.00 -14.15 -16.40
N LEU A 75 8.93 -15.43 -16.75
CA LEU A 75 7.70 -16.07 -17.22
C LEU A 75 7.18 -17.10 -16.21
N LEU A 76 6.06 -16.78 -15.58
CA LEU A 76 5.31 -17.71 -14.74
C LEU A 76 4.38 -18.56 -15.62
N ALA A 77 4.93 -19.53 -16.28
CA ALA A 77 4.21 -20.51 -17.11
C ALA A 77 4.78 -21.90 -16.91
N CYS A 78 3.99 -22.92 -17.15
CA CYS A 78 4.40 -24.32 -16.98
C CYS A 78 3.88 -25.22 -18.10
N ARG A 79 4.51 -26.38 -18.24
CA ARG A 79 4.09 -27.46 -19.12
C ARG A 79 3.00 -28.33 -18.49
N ALA A 80 2.48 -29.26 -19.25
CA ALA A 80 1.47 -30.23 -18.78
C ALA A 80 1.97 -31.11 -17.60
N ASP A 81 3.26 -31.34 -17.50
CA ASP A 81 3.90 -32.05 -16.38
C ASP A 81 4.18 -31.16 -15.15
N GLN A 82 3.69 -29.93 -15.16
CA GLN A 82 3.88 -28.90 -14.13
C GLN A 82 5.31 -28.36 -14.03
N SER A 83 6.24 -28.73 -14.89
CA SER A 83 7.56 -28.12 -14.94
C SER A 83 7.45 -26.67 -15.44
N MET A 84 8.15 -25.75 -14.75
CA MET A 84 8.14 -24.34 -15.12
C MET A 84 8.88 -24.09 -16.44
N ALA A 85 8.50 -23.03 -17.14
CA ALA A 85 9.20 -22.54 -18.33
C ALA A 85 10.67 -22.23 -18.00
N THR A 86 11.56 -22.66 -18.87
CA THR A 86 13.00 -22.49 -18.72
C THR A 86 13.51 -21.24 -19.45
N ALA A 87 14.75 -20.82 -19.18
CA ALA A 87 15.41 -19.76 -19.92
C ALA A 87 15.43 -20.02 -21.45
N GLN A 88 15.50 -21.30 -21.87
CA GLN A 88 15.46 -21.68 -23.30
C GLN A 88 14.07 -21.44 -23.92
N ASP A 89 12.99 -21.57 -23.15
CA ASP A 89 11.64 -21.27 -23.63
C ASP A 89 11.46 -19.76 -23.76
N ILE A 90 11.91 -19.01 -22.77
CA ILE A 90 11.86 -17.54 -22.77
C ILE A 90 12.64 -16.96 -23.95
N ALA A 91 13.79 -17.52 -24.28
CA ALA A 91 14.59 -17.08 -25.44
C ALA A 91 13.89 -17.22 -26.80
N LYS A 92 12.79 -17.96 -26.88
CA LYS A 92 11.97 -18.12 -28.09
C LYS A 92 10.82 -17.14 -28.18
N LEU A 93 10.59 -16.36 -27.11
CA LEU A 93 9.48 -15.43 -27.00
C LEU A 93 9.94 -14.00 -27.30
N ASP A 94 9.06 -13.24 -27.94
CA ASP A 94 9.24 -11.82 -28.21
C ASP A 94 8.41 -11.00 -27.22
N ARG A 95 9.08 -10.22 -26.38
CA ARG A 95 8.41 -9.36 -25.35
C ARG A 95 7.49 -8.30 -25.95
N SER A 96 7.69 -7.93 -27.22
CA SER A 96 6.87 -6.93 -27.92
C SER A 96 5.58 -7.50 -28.51
N GLN A 97 5.37 -8.82 -28.45
CA GLN A 97 4.22 -9.49 -29.04
C GLN A 97 3.32 -10.10 -27.94
N PRO A 98 2.01 -10.29 -28.22
CA PRO A 98 1.08 -10.92 -27.28
C PRO A 98 1.62 -12.26 -26.73
N PHE A 99 1.98 -12.29 -25.45
CA PHE A 99 2.75 -13.40 -24.87
C PHE A 99 1.94 -14.70 -24.72
N ALA A 100 0.61 -14.61 -24.41
CA ALA A 100 -0.23 -15.78 -24.16
C ALA A 100 -0.32 -16.72 -25.38
N ALA A 101 -0.44 -16.15 -26.58
CA ALA A 101 -0.45 -16.92 -27.82
C ALA A 101 0.91 -17.60 -28.10
N GLN A 102 2.00 -16.91 -27.80
CA GLN A 102 3.35 -17.47 -27.95
C GLN A 102 3.58 -18.61 -26.95
N CYS A 103 3.15 -18.47 -25.69
CA CYS A 103 3.20 -19.53 -24.70
C CYS A 103 2.44 -20.77 -25.17
N ALA A 104 1.22 -20.60 -25.67
CA ALA A 104 0.40 -21.70 -26.19
C ALA A 104 1.07 -22.41 -27.36
N ALA A 105 1.73 -21.69 -28.27
CA ALA A 105 2.49 -22.25 -29.39
C ALA A 105 3.69 -23.12 -28.93
N LEU A 106 4.24 -22.86 -27.74
CA LEU A 106 5.31 -23.67 -27.13
C LEU A 106 4.76 -24.77 -26.20
N GLY A 107 3.44 -24.96 -26.12
CA GLY A 107 2.81 -25.91 -25.21
C GLY A 107 2.89 -25.50 -23.73
N LEU A 108 3.05 -24.21 -23.46
CA LEU A 108 3.06 -23.64 -22.12
C LEU A 108 1.68 -23.09 -21.76
N GLN A 109 1.28 -23.28 -20.51
CA GLN A 109 0.11 -22.66 -19.89
C GLN A 109 0.54 -21.65 -18.83
N LEU A 110 -0.16 -20.54 -18.72
CA LEU A 110 0.14 -19.51 -17.72
C LEU A 110 -0.14 -20.04 -16.31
N ALA A 111 0.84 -19.98 -15.43
CA ALA A 111 0.74 -20.55 -14.08
C ALA A 111 -0.02 -19.65 -13.12
N ALA A 112 -1.18 -19.10 -13.52
CA ALA A 112 -1.97 -18.18 -12.72
C ALA A 112 -2.44 -18.78 -11.39
N HIS A 113 -2.55 -20.11 -11.29
CA HIS A 113 -2.85 -20.83 -10.05
C HIS A 113 -1.75 -20.70 -8.98
N GLN A 114 -0.53 -20.29 -9.36
CA GLN A 114 0.59 -20.06 -8.43
C GLN A 114 0.78 -18.57 -8.07
N VAL A 115 -0.08 -17.69 -8.58
CA VAL A 115 -0.09 -16.27 -8.28
C VAL A 115 -1.24 -15.96 -7.33
N TYR A 116 -0.92 -15.47 -6.14
CA TYR A 116 -1.89 -15.20 -5.08
C TYR A 116 -2.04 -13.70 -4.85
N VAL A 117 -3.19 -13.27 -4.30
CA VAL A 117 -3.35 -11.90 -3.82
C VAL A 117 -2.75 -11.80 -2.42
N LEU A 118 -1.71 -10.99 -2.26
CA LEU A 118 -1.08 -10.73 -0.96
C LEU A 118 -1.80 -9.62 -0.21
N ALA A 119 -2.04 -8.51 -0.90
CA ALA A 119 -2.59 -7.30 -0.31
C ALA A 119 -3.41 -6.52 -1.33
N HIS A 120 -4.31 -5.67 -0.83
CA HIS A 120 -5.06 -4.74 -1.63
C HIS A 120 -4.84 -3.32 -1.12
N TRP A 121 -4.28 -2.46 -1.96
CA TRP A 121 -3.94 -1.10 -1.64
C TRP A 121 -4.83 -0.11 -2.38
N ILE A 122 -5.51 0.73 -1.62
CA ILE A 122 -6.29 1.86 -2.15
C ILE A 122 -5.54 3.12 -1.75
N THR A 123 -5.21 3.97 -2.72
CA THR A 123 -4.54 5.24 -2.44
C THR A 123 -5.38 6.09 -1.48
N ASP A 124 -4.74 6.75 -0.53
CA ASP A 124 -5.43 7.63 0.42
C ASP A 124 -6.22 8.73 -0.31
N ARG A 125 -7.25 9.28 0.38
CA ARG A 125 -8.22 10.19 -0.23
C ARG A 125 -7.68 11.60 -0.48
N ASP A 126 -6.51 11.92 0.06
CA ASP A 126 -5.89 13.23 -0.10
C ASP A 126 -5.19 13.43 -1.44
N LEU A 127 -4.85 12.33 -2.13
CA LEU A 127 -4.10 12.41 -3.38
C LEU A 127 -5.03 12.63 -4.59
N PRO A 128 -4.66 13.54 -5.50
CA PRO A 128 -5.47 13.83 -6.69
C PRO A 128 -5.51 12.67 -7.69
N LYS A 129 -4.45 11.85 -7.74
CA LYS A 129 -4.39 10.62 -8.53
C LYS A 129 -4.41 9.43 -7.59
N ARG A 130 -5.42 8.60 -7.72
CA ARG A 130 -5.64 7.46 -6.86
C ARG A 130 -5.63 6.17 -7.65
N PHE A 131 -5.17 5.11 -7.00
CA PHE A 131 -5.08 3.77 -7.54
C PHE A 131 -5.78 2.80 -6.60
N ASP A 132 -6.38 1.79 -7.18
CA ASP A 132 -6.97 0.63 -6.52
C ASP A 132 -6.21 -0.59 -7.05
N VAL A 133 -5.26 -1.12 -6.25
CA VAL A 133 -4.22 -2.04 -6.75
C VAL A 133 -4.09 -3.27 -5.87
N PRO A 134 -4.35 -4.47 -6.40
CA PRO A 134 -3.94 -5.70 -5.75
C PRO A 134 -2.40 -5.87 -5.84
N PHE A 135 -1.78 -6.18 -4.72
CA PHE A 135 -0.39 -6.65 -4.69
C PHE A 135 -0.40 -8.17 -4.74
N LEU A 136 0.09 -8.71 -5.83
CA LEU A 136 0.14 -10.14 -6.07
C LEU A 136 1.50 -10.72 -5.66
N VAL A 137 1.54 -11.98 -5.32
CA VAL A 137 2.77 -12.67 -4.90
C VAL A 137 2.89 -14.02 -5.60
N ALA A 138 4.12 -14.35 -5.99
CA ALA A 138 4.46 -15.64 -6.55
C ALA A 138 5.89 -16.04 -6.18
N ARG A 139 6.18 -17.34 -6.22
CA ARG A 139 7.57 -17.86 -6.15
C ARG A 139 8.29 -17.58 -7.45
N MET A 140 9.52 -17.08 -7.36
CA MET A 140 10.41 -16.96 -8.50
C MET A 140 10.78 -18.35 -9.06
N PRO A 141 10.65 -18.61 -10.38
CA PRO A 141 11.15 -19.83 -10.98
C PRO A 141 12.68 -19.95 -10.86
N GLU A 142 13.18 -21.15 -10.54
CA GLU A 142 14.59 -21.35 -10.17
C GLU A 142 15.58 -21.08 -11.35
N ASP A 143 15.20 -21.44 -12.57
CA ASP A 143 16.07 -21.36 -13.75
C ASP A 143 15.94 -20.06 -14.56
N GLN A 144 15.35 -19.02 -13.96
CA GLN A 144 15.15 -17.75 -14.63
C GLN A 144 15.93 -16.63 -13.94
N THR A 145 16.44 -15.69 -14.73
CA THR A 145 17.16 -14.52 -14.21
C THR A 145 16.46 -13.25 -14.69
N PRO A 146 16.16 -12.29 -13.80
CA PRO A 146 15.53 -11.04 -14.20
C PRO A 146 16.47 -10.20 -15.05
N VAL A 147 15.96 -9.72 -16.19
CA VAL A 147 16.65 -8.80 -17.09
C VAL A 147 15.70 -7.65 -17.37
N ALA A 148 16.01 -6.48 -16.83
CA ALA A 148 15.21 -5.27 -17.00
C ALA A 148 15.09 -4.89 -18.48
N ASP A 149 13.94 -4.29 -18.84
CA ASP A 149 13.69 -3.78 -20.19
C ASP A 149 14.46 -2.48 -20.49
N GLU A 150 14.99 -1.81 -19.45
CA GLU A 150 15.75 -0.55 -19.52
C GLU A 150 14.95 0.64 -20.11
N SER A 151 13.63 0.50 -20.23
CA SER A 151 12.74 1.58 -20.63
C SER A 151 11.92 2.14 -19.47
N GLU A 152 11.26 1.25 -18.72
CA GLU A 152 10.44 1.58 -17.56
C GLU A 152 11.05 1.13 -16.23
N GLN A 153 11.74 -0.02 -16.25
CA GLN A 153 12.35 -0.65 -15.08
C GLN A 153 13.87 -0.75 -15.24
N PHE A 154 14.56 -0.50 -14.16
CA PHE A 154 16.03 -0.49 -14.08
C PHE A 154 16.51 -1.25 -12.84
N GLU A 155 17.75 -1.70 -12.86
CA GLU A 155 18.47 -2.20 -11.69
C GLU A 155 17.67 -3.23 -10.87
N PRO A 156 17.32 -4.40 -11.46
CA PRO A 156 16.64 -5.44 -10.70
C PRO A 156 17.53 -5.91 -9.55
N GLU A 157 17.02 -5.86 -8.34
CA GLU A 157 17.74 -6.19 -7.12
C GLU A 157 16.93 -7.16 -6.26
N TRP A 158 17.60 -8.26 -5.83
CA TRP A 158 17.08 -9.14 -4.81
C TRP A 158 17.44 -8.60 -3.43
N ILE A 159 16.45 -8.34 -2.62
CA ILE A 159 16.67 -7.71 -1.31
C ILE A 159 15.76 -8.33 -0.26
N ARG A 160 16.29 -8.53 0.95
CA ARG A 160 15.47 -8.95 2.09
C ARG A 160 14.58 -7.80 2.56
N PRO A 161 13.32 -8.06 2.97
CA PRO A 161 12.41 -7.01 3.44
C PRO A 161 13.02 -6.11 4.52
N ALA A 162 13.67 -6.70 5.54
CA ALA A 162 14.30 -5.93 6.62
C ALA A 162 15.48 -5.06 6.12
N GLU A 163 16.26 -5.55 5.16
CA GLU A 163 17.39 -4.81 4.57
C GLU A 163 16.90 -3.63 3.72
N ALA A 164 15.84 -3.83 2.93
CA ALA A 164 15.22 -2.75 2.16
C ALA A 164 14.74 -1.61 3.07
N LEU A 165 14.10 -1.94 4.19
CA LEU A 165 13.64 -0.97 5.18
C LEU A 165 14.80 -0.24 5.83
N GLN A 166 15.86 -0.93 6.23
CA GLN A 166 17.06 -0.33 6.81
C GLN A 166 17.76 0.63 5.83
N ARG A 167 17.92 0.21 4.57
CA ARG A 167 18.51 1.07 3.53
C ARG A 167 17.62 2.27 3.20
N HIS A 168 16.30 2.11 3.28
CA HIS A 168 15.36 3.23 3.15
C HIS A 168 15.53 4.27 4.26
N GLU A 169 15.58 3.85 5.51
CA GLU A 169 15.81 4.73 6.66
C GLU A 169 17.15 5.47 6.57
N ALA A 170 18.17 4.81 6.00
CA ALA A 170 19.47 5.41 5.72
C ALA A 170 19.49 6.34 4.49
N GLY A 171 18.35 6.51 3.78
CA GLY A 171 18.26 7.33 2.55
C GLY A 171 18.94 6.74 1.32
N GLN A 172 19.25 5.44 1.34
CA GLN A 172 19.98 4.73 0.27
C GLN A 172 19.07 3.93 -0.66
N PHE A 173 17.81 3.74 -0.29
CA PHE A 173 16.84 2.93 -1.01
C PHE A 173 15.47 3.61 -0.95
N PHE A 174 15.14 4.40 -1.96
CA PHE A 174 13.89 5.15 -1.96
C PHE A 174 12.71 4.23 -2.28
N ILE A 175 11.80 4.07 -1.33
CA ILE A 175 10.54 3.33 -1.47
C ILE A 175 9.38 4.15 -0.91
N ILE A 176 8.17 3.93 -1.45
CA ILE A 176 6.96 4.66 -1.08
C ILE A 176 6.15 3.90 -0.02
N PHE A 177 5.21 4.59 0.61
CA PHE A 177 4.44 4.10 1.76
C PHE A 177 3.83 2.69 1.59
N PRO A 178 3.10 2.35 0.50
CA PRO A 178 2.56 1.00 0.33
C PRO A 178 3.66 -0.08 0.27
N THR A 179 4.78 0.22 -0.36
CA THR A 179 5.95 -0.67 -0.44
C THR A 179 6.57 -0.89 0.94
N ILE A 180 6.77 0.20 1.72
CA ILE A 180 7.30 0.13 3.10
C ILE A 180 6.40 -0.79 3.95
N ARG A 181 5.09 -0.54 3.96
CA ARG A 181 4.14 -1.30 4.78
C ARG A 181 4.04 -2.77 4.34
N THR A 182 4.15 -3.04 3.04
CA THR A 182 4.18 -4.41 2.52
C THR A 182 5.44 -5.14 2.97
N LEU A 183 6.62 -4.51 2.87
CA LEU A 183 7.88 -5.10 3.33
C LEU A 183 7.87 -5.35 4.84
N GLN A 184 7.32 -4.43 5.64
CA GLN A 184 7.16 -4.63 7.09
C GLN A 184 6.32 -5.86 7.41
N ARG A 185 5.25 -6.12 6.65
CA ARG A 185 4.38 -7.30 6.83
C ARG A 185 4.96 -8.59 6.24
N LEU A 186 5.89 -8.50 5.30
CA LEU A 186 6.63 -9.66 4.78
C LEU A 186 7.78 -10.09 5.69
N ALA A 187 8.43 -9.16 6.38
CA ALA A 187 9.61 -9.42 7.18
C ALA A 187 9.47 -10.56 8.23
N PRO A 188 8.29 -10.79 8.86
CA PRO A 188 8.10 -11.89 9.81
C PRO A 188 8.06 -13.29 9.19
N PHE A 189 7.84 -13.42 7.87
CA PHE A 189 7.78 -14.74 7.24
C PHE A 189 9.16 -15.34 7.06
N ALA A 190 9.32 -16.59 7.47
CA ALA A 190 10.61 -17.30 7.38
C ALA A 190 10.91 -17.83 5.98
N THR A 191 9.88 -18.22 5.21
CA THR A 191 10.00 -18.84 3.90
C THR A 191 8.96 -18.33 2.92
N VAL A 192 9.27 -18.45 1.63
CA VAL A 192 8.31 -18.15 0.56
C VAL A 192 7.05 -19.01 0.70
N GLN A 193 7.22 -20.30 1.03
CA GLN A 193 6.08 -21.21 1.18
C GLN A 193 5.12 -20.71 2.27
N ALA A 194 5.62 -20.23 3.40
CA ALA A 194 4.77 -19.68 4.47
C ALA A 194 3.95 -18.47 4.01
N VAL A 195 4.49 -17.62 3.13
CA VAL A 195 3.75 -16.50 2.52
C VAL A 195 2.63 -17.03 1.63
N LEU A 196 2.96 -17.97 0.74
CA LEU A 196 2.00 -18.53 -0.20
C LEU A 196 0.88 -19.30 0.50
N ASP A 197 1.23 -20.09 1.53
CA ASP A 197 0.24 -20.81 2.34
C ASP A 197 -0.74 -19.86 3.04
N ALA A 198 -0.23 -18.76 3.59
CA ALA A 198 -1.08 -17.74 4.20
C ALA A 198 -2.06 -17.12 3.18
N CYS A 199 -1.60 -16.82 1.96
CA CYS A 199 -2.44 -16.29 0.89
C CYS A 199 -3.45 -17.31 0.34
N ALA A 200 -3.11 -18.60 0.39
CA ALA A 200 -3.95 -19.68 -0.15
C ALA A 200 -5.16 -20.02 0.72
N VAL A 201 -5.21 -19.60 1.98
CA VAL A 201 -6.27 -19.99 2.94
C VAL A 201 -7.67 -19.65 2.43
N ASN A 202 -7.87 -18.41 1.91
CA ASN A 202 -9.18 -17.94 1.49
C ASN A 202 -9.19 -17.38 0.06
N ASP A 203 -8.05 -17.37 -0.63
CA ASP A 203 -7.86 -16.71 -1.95
C ASP A 203 -8.24 -15.21 -1.95
N GLU A 204 -8.14 -14.59 -0.76
CA GLU A 204 -8.43 -13.18 -0.50
C GLU A 204 -7.15 -12.47 -0.02
N PRO A 205 -7.04 -11.16 -0.18
CA PRO A 205 -5.88 -10.42 0.31
C PRO A 205 -5.73 -10.59 1.83
N LEU A 206 -4.49 -10.78 2.32
CA LEU A 206 -4.21 -10.84 3.76
C LEU A 206 -4.58 -9.53 4.47
N TRP A 207 -4.61 -8.44 3.73
CA TRP A 207 -5.13 -7.15 4.20
C TRP A 207 -5.56 -6.27 3.03
N THR A 208 -6.58 -5.44 3.27
CA THR A 208 -6.96 -4.31 2.43
C THR A 208 -6.68 -3.03 3.21
N SER A 209 -6.10 -2.03 2.57
CA SER A 209 -5.81 -0.76 3.23
C SER A 209 -6.07 0.43 2.33
N CYS A 210 -6.77 1.42 2.91
CA CYS A 210 -6.88 2.78 2.40
C CYS A 210 -6.38 3.71 3.52
N PRO A 211 -5.08 4.01 3.59
CA PRO A 211 -4.51 4.79 4.67
C PRO A 211 -5.10 6.20 4.74
N ARG A 212 -4.94 6.84 5.87
CA ARG A 212 -5.35 8.22 6.11
C ARG A 212 -4.13 9.10 6.34
N ALA A 213 -4.13 10.27 5.74
CA ALA A 213 -3.09 11.26 5.93
C ALA A 213 -3.50 12.32 6.95
N GLY A 214 -2.51 12.86 7.66
CA GLY A 214 -2.65 13.96 8.60
C GLY A 214 -1.29 14.56 8.92
N TRP A 215 -1.27 15.59 9.76
CA TRP A 215 -0.04 16.20 10.24
C TRP A 215 0.24 15.79 11.69
N LEU A 216 1.46 15.38 11.96
CA LEU A 216 1.96 15.10 13.31
C LEU A 216 3.35 15.72 13.48
N ALA A 217 3.52 16.51 14.53
CA ALA A 217 4.78 17.22 14.82
C ALA A 217 5.30 18.03 13.62
N GLY A 218 4.39 18.70 12.89
CA GLY A 218 4.71 19.53 11.73
C GLY A 218 5.14 18.76 10.47
N LYS A 219 4.91 17.44 10.43
CA LYS A 219 5.21 16.58 9.26
C LYS A 219 3.97 15.84 8.82
N GLU A 220 3.85 15.66 7.51
CA GLU A 220 2.86 14.75 6.93
C GLU A 220 3.11 13.31 7.39
N ALA A 221 2.08 12.66 7.89
CA ALA A 221 2.10 11.27 8.31
C ALA A 221 0.90 10.52 7.73
N ARG A 222 1.08 9.22 7.48
CA ARG A 222 0.01 8.33 7.00
C ARG A 222 -0.15 7.18 7.97
N TYR A 223 -1.40 6.84 8.21
CA TYR A 223 -1.78 5.84 9.19
C TYR A 223 -2.64 4.75 8.56
N MET A 224 -2.35 3.52 8.98
CA MET A 224 -3.11 2.32 8.65
C MET A 224 -4.32 2.18 9.58
N GLU A 225 -5.29 1.36 9.18
CA GLU A 225 -6.57 1.16 9.89
C GLU A 225 -6.40 0.71 11.36
N HIS A 226 -5.31 0.02 11.68
CA HIS A 226 -5.00 -0.47 13.04
C HIS A 226 -4.20 0.53 13.88
N GLU A 227 -3.76 1.63 13.31
CA GLU A 227 -2.99 2.67 14.02
C GLU A 227 -3.94 3.69 14.66
N SER A 228 -3.70 4.06 15.92
CA SER A 228 -4.61 4.89 16.72
C SER A 228 -5.10 6.19 16.03
N PRO A 229 -4.25 6.96 15.33
CA PRO A 229 -4.70 8.20 14.69
C PRO A 229 -5.67 8.01 13.53
N PHE A 230 -5.72 6.81 12.93
CA PHE A 230 -6.61 6.53 11.79
C PHE A 230 -8.09 6.77 12.13
N GLY A 231 -8.53 6.37 13.32
CA GLY A 231 -9.91 6.55 13.76
C GLY A 231 -10.31 8.02 13.82
N GLU A 232 -9.45 8.90 14.36
CA GLU A 232 -9.68 10.33 14.39
C GLU A 232 -9.76 10.92 12.96
N LEU A 233 -8.80 10.58 12.11
CA LEU A 233 -8.79 11.04 10.72
C LEU A 233 -10.01 10.54 9.93
N ALA A 234 -10.48 9.32 10.17
CA ALA A 234 -11.67 8.77 9.53
C ALA A 234 -12.95 9.52 9.91
N LEU A 235 -13.03 10.03 11.14
CA LEU A 235 -14.16 10.79 11.64
C LEU A 235 -14.12 12.27 11.22
N THR A 236 -12.95 12.89 11.31
CA THR A 236 -12.78 14.35 11.10
C THR A 236 -12.51 14.71 9.63
N CYS A 237 -11.91 13.78 8.86
CA CYS A 237 -11.58 13.96 7.46
C CYS A 237 -12.09 12.79 6.61
N PRO A 238 -13.42 12.51 6.58
CA PRO A 238 -13.97 11.34 5.90
C PRO A 238 -13.67 11.33 4.40
N ASP A 239 -13.60 12.50 3.79
CA ASP A 239 -13.33 12.68 2.36
C ASP A 239 -11.84 12.85 2.02
N GLY A 240 -10.97 12.79 3.04
CA GLY A 240 -9.55 13.06 2.94
C GLY A 240 -9.23 14.56 3.00
N GLN A 241 -8.44 14.96 3.97
CA GLN A 241 -7.91 16.32 4.11
C GLN A 241 -6.60 16.27 4.89
N ILE A 242 -5.49 16.31 4.18
CA ILE A 242 -4.15 16.24 4.77
C ILE A 242 -3.86 17.35 5.77
N VAL A 243 -4.70 18.39 5.79
CA VAL A 243 -4.58 19.56 6.67
C VAL A 243 -4.92 19.28 8.14
N HIS A 244 -5.48 18.10 8.48
CA HIS A 244 -5.82 17.79 9.86
C HIS A 244 -4.57 17.60 10.71
N HIS A 245 -4.52 18.31 11.84
CA HIS A 245 -3.44 18.20 12.82
C HIS A 245 -3.80 17.21 13.92
N LEU A 246 -2.94 16.19 14.09
CA LEU A 246 -3.08 15.15 15.12
C LEU A 246 -2.45 15.54 16.45
N ASP A 247 -1.71 16.65 16.50
CA ASP A 247 -1.09 17.15 17.71
C ASP A 247 -2.16 17.61 18.70
N TRP A 248 -2.12 17.09 19.92
CA TRP A 248 -2.97 17.55 20.99
C TRP A 248 -2.45 18.89 21.52
N GLN A 249 -3.24 19.92 21.31
CA GLN A 249 -2.87 21.29 21.63
C GLN A 249 -3.61 21.79 22.87
N SER A 250 -2.89 22.34 23.83
CA SER A 250 -3.43 22.94 25.04
C SER A 250 -3.33 24.47 25.08
N ASP A 251 -2.56 25.08 24.19
CA ASP A 251 -2.33 26.54 24.13
C ASP A 251 -3.18 27.22 23.07
N HIS A 252 -3.54 26.55 22.02
CA HIS A 252 -4.40 27.09 20.97
C HIS A 252 -5.33 26.02 20.41
N PRO A 253 -6.48 26.40 19.84
CA PRO A 253 -7.41 25.46 19.25
C PRO A 253 -6.91 24.91 17.92
N VAL A 254 -7.20 23.65 17.66
CA VAL A 254 -6.98 22.96 16.38
C VAL A 254 -8.30 22.96 15.61
N ALA A 255 -8.29 23.48 14.40
CA ALA A 255 -9.43 23.37 13.50
C ALA A 255 -9.51 21.95 12.93
N LEU A 256 -10.57 21.22 13.23
CA LEU A 256 -10.83 19.88 12.70
C LEU A 256 -11.62 19.95 11.39
N LEU A 257 -12.60 20.82 11.34
CA LEU A 257 -13.40 21.14 10.15
C LEU A 257 -13.60 22.66 10.09
N LYS A 258 -14.19 23.17 9.03
CA LYS A 258 -14.41 24.59 8.80
C LYS A 258 -14.97 25.33 10.01
N ASN A 259 -15.86 24.71 10.77
CA ASN A 259 -16.57 25.28 11.92
C ASN A 259 -16.59 24.35 13.15
N VAL A 260 -15.62 23.41 13.21
CA VAL A 260 -15.40 22.52 14.36
C VAL A 260 -13.96 22.66 14.82
N HIS A 261 -13.78 22.97 16.10
CA HIS A 261 -12.47 23.14 16.71
C HIS A 261 -12.33 22.26 17.95
N ARG A 262 -11.10 21.91 18.29
CA ARG A 262 -10.71 21.16 19.49
C ARG A 262 -9.64 21.91 20.25
N LEU A 263 -9.73 21.89 21.58
CA LEU A 263 -8.68 22.28 22.49
C LEU A 263 -8.53 21.19 23.55
N THR A 264 -7.30 20.75 23.82
CA THR A 264 -7.02 19.72 24.82
C THR A 264 -6.59 20.38 26.12
N ALA A 265 -7.26 20.05 27.23
CA ALA A 265 -6.90 20.55 28.55
C ALA A 265 -5.60 19.95 29.07
N LEU A 266 -4.86 20.68 29.92
CA LEU A 266 -3.62 20.21 30.55
C LEU A 266 -3.90 19.32 31.80
N ASN A 267 -4.67 18.25 31.61
CA ASN A 267 -5.01 17.30 32.66
C ASN A 267 -4.71 15.85 32.22
N PRO A 268 -3.46 15.53 31.83
CA PRO A 268 -3.10 14.19 31.36
C PRO A 268 -3.28 13.15 32.47
N GLY A 269 -3.74 11.96 32.10
CA GLY A 269 -3.96 10.87 33.07
C GLY A 269 -4.40 9.58 32.39
N VAL A 270 -4.55 8.53 33.21
CA VAL A 270 -4.96 7.20 32.72
C VAL A 270 -6.31 7.24 32.01
N MET A 271 -7.23 8.09 32.47
CA MET A 271 -8.58 8.23 31.89
C MET A 271 -8.70 9.31 30.82
N THR A 272 -7.76 10.23 30.78
CA THR A 272 -7.81 11.39 29.88
C THR A 272 -6.75 11.37 28.80
N GLY A 273 -5.83 10.39 28.84
CA GLY A 273 -4.72 10.33 27.88
C GLY A 273 -3.88 11.61 27.94
N PRO A 274 -3.72 12.35 26.82
CA PRO A 274 -2.99 13.62 26.78
C PRO A 274 -3.73 14.76 27.50
N GLY A 275 -5.02 14.61 27.72
CA GLY A 275 -5.92 15.57 28.37
C GLY A 275 -7.34 15.46 27.85
N THR A 276 -8.28 16.07 28.56
CA THR A 276 -9.68 16.15 28.13
C THR A 276 -9.83 17.03 26.90
N ASN A 277 -10.49 16.54 25.88
CA ASN A 277 -10.77 17.31 24.67
C ASN A 277 -12.08 18.11 24.82
N THR A 278 -11.99 19.41 24.64
CA THR A 278 -13.14 20.30 24.48
C THR A 278 -13.34 20.61 23.01
N TYR A 279 -14.57 20.56 22.55
CA TYR A 279 -14.91 20.91 21.18
C TYR A 279 -15.84 22.10 21.15
N TRP A 280 -15.79 22.90 20.08
CA TRP A 280 -16.84 23.87 19.79
C TRP A 280 -17.19 23.85 18.31
N VAL A 281 -18.49 24.04 18.08
CA VAL A 281 -19.07 24.00 16.74
C VAL A 281 -19.79 25.33 16.51
N GLY A 282 -19.55 25.95 15.38
CA GLY A 282 -20.18 27.21 15.00
C GLY A 282 -19.22 28.18 14.32
N ASP A 283 -19.68 29.40 14.17
CA ASP A 283 -18.94 30.50 13.58
C ASP A 283 -19.26 31.83 14.29
N PRO A 284 -18.50 32.91 14.04
CA PRO A 284 -18.72 34.19 14.68
C PRO A 284 -20.08 34.83 14.39
N HIS A 285 -20.81 34.41 13.35
CA HIS A 285 -22.13 34.98 13.03
C HIS A 285 -23.26 34.26 13.75
N SER A 286 -23.19 32.92 13.78
CA SER A 286 -24.21 32.07 14.42
C SER A 286 -23.95 31.84 15.90
N GLY A 287 -22.75 32.11 16.40
CA GLY A 287 -22.25 31.77 17.73
C GLY A 287 -21.77 30.31 17.79
N PHE A 288 -21.30 29.92 18.98
CA PHE A 288 -20.64 28.62 19.18
C PHE A 288 -21.39 27.78 20.22
N ILE A 289 -21.46 26.49 19.98
CA ILE A 289 -21.87 25.48 20.97
C ILE A 289 -20.58 24.81 21.45
N VAL A 290 -20.34 24.84 22.75
CA VAL A 290 -19.21 24.18 23.40
C VAL A 290 -19.66 22.81 23.90
N ILE A 291 -18.90 21.80 23.58
CA ILE A 291 -19.14 20.39 23.94
C ILE A 291 -18.02 19.98 24.85
N ASP A 292 -18.35 19.44 26.01
CA ASP A 292 -17.39 18.90 26.97
C ASP A 292 -16.31 19.94 27.36
N PRO A 293 -16.67 20.98 28.09
CA PRO A 293 -15.81 22.17 28.36
C PRO A 293 -14.57 21.85 29.21
N GLY A 294 -14.35 20.56 29.55
CA GLY A 294 -13.16 20.11 30.26
C GLY A 294 -13.18 20.39 31.77
N PRO A 295 -12.02 20.38 32.42
CA PRO A 295 -11.90 20.63 33.84
C PRO A 295 -12.19 22.09 34.17
N ALA A 296 -12.50 22.36 35.43
CA ALA A 296 -12.65 23.71 35.98
C ALA A 296 -11.27 24.42 36.14
N ASP A 297 -10.53 24.50 35.02
CA ASP A 297 -9.23 25.16 34.90
C ASP A 297 -9.44 26.55 34.30
N PRO A 298 -9.11 27.63 35.03
CA PRO A 298 -9.29 28.99 34.56
C PRO A 298 -8.59 29.28 33.24
N ASP A 299 -7.37 28.79 33.05
CA ASP A 299 -6.60 29.01 31.83
C ASP A 299 -7.21 28.31 30.62
N HIS A 300 -7.72 27.10 30.81
CA HIS A 300 -8.41 26.36 29.75
C HIS A 300 -9.73 27.05 29.37
N LEU A 301 -10.53 27.46 30.35
CA LEU A 301 -11.80 28.16 30.13
C LEU A 301 -11.57 29.52 29.46
N GLU A 302 -10.52 30.26 29.84
CA GLU A 302 -10.17 31.54 29.22
C GLU A 302 -9.77 31.35 27.74
N LYS A 303 -9.04 30.28 27.41
CA LYS A 303 -8.70 29.98 26.03
C LYS A 303 -9.94 29.67 25.18
N ILE A 304 -10.90 28.90 25.71
CA ILE A 304 -12.19 28.65 25.05
C ILE A 304 -12.94 29.98 24.82
N TRP A 305 -13.02 30.80 25.85
CA TRP A 305 -13.71 32.10 25.80
C TRP A 305 -13.11 33.03 24.73
N ARG A 306 -11.80 33.18 24.72
CA ARG A 306 -11.11 34.00 23.70
C ARG A 306 -11.30 33.45 22.29
N SER A 307 -11.17 32.13 22.11
CA SER A 307 -11.28 31.48 20.80
C SER A 307 -12.69 31.59 20.20
N THR A 308 -13.72 31.68 21.04
CA THR A 308 -15.11 31.85 20.61
C THR A 308 -15.56 33.34 20.61
N GLY A 309 -14.67 34.27 21.00
CA GLY A 309 -15.04 35.69 21.18
C GLY A 309 -16.13 35.88 22.20
N GLY A 310 -16.32 34.97 23.16
CA GLY A 310 -17.39 34.98 24.14
C GLY A 310 -18.79 34.69 23.59
N GLN A 311 -18.89 34.32 22.31
CA GLN A 311 -20.20 34.10 21.65
C GLN A 311 -20.70 32.67 21.84
N ILE A 312 -20.64 32.16 23.07
CA ILE A 312 -21.08 30.81 23.39
C ILE A 312 -22.60 30.82 23.59
N ARG A 313 -23.26 29.87 22.91
CA ARG A 313 -24.69 29.58 23.06
C ARG A 313 -24.82 28.17 23.65
N MET A 314 -25.88 27.97 24.43
CA MET A 314 -26.21 26.65 24.94
C MET A 314 -27.03 25.87 23.93
#